data_9dfefdafc2eb8ca13e1aa20e33e407bb
#
_entry.id   9dfefdafc2eb8ca13e1aa20e33e407bb
#
_cell.length_a   1.000
_cell.length_b   1.000
_cell.length_c   1.000
_cell.angle_alpha   90.00
_cell.angle_beta   90.00
_cell.angle_gamma   90.00
#
_symmetry.space_group_name_H-M   'P 1'
#
loop_
_entity.id
_entity.type
_entity.pdbx_description
1 polymer ?
#
loop_
_entity_poly.entity_id
_entity_poly.type
_entity_poly.pdbx_seq_one_letter_code
_entity_poly.pdbx_strand_id
1 'polypeptide(L)'
;ALRRPPVSPDPANPARTRDHPAYPDGMNEPNSTAAPTATAEMWAKLSRIPMLGTRIFSAAVSLKAPYFRTSLPRLRVMEPGLAVASAPKWWGVQNHIGTFHAIAACNLAEFVMGMLCEASVPSSHRWVPKGMTTNYLKISKGGLTATATADLPDFTDITPDSGGRNLDVRIELVDAEGTLVQDAVITCWITAKKKR
;
A
#
# COMPACT_ATOMS: atom_id res chain seq x y z
N ALA A 1 -18.54 -10.02 -25.07
CA ALA A 1 -18.02 -9.20 -23.97
C ALA A 1 -19.23 -8.67 -23.20
N LEU A 2 -19.60 -9.33 -22.10
CA LEU A 2 -20.67 -8.93 -21.21
C LEU A 2 -20.12 -7.83 -20.27
N ARG A 3 -20.62 -6.60 -20.39
CA ARG A 3 -20.37 -5.53 -19.42
C ARG A 3 -21.07 -5.89 -18.12
N ARG A 4 -20.33 -5.98 -17.02
CA ARG A 4 -20.89 -6.12 -15.67
C ARG A 4 -21.66 -4.83 -15.30
N PRO A 5 -22.78 -4.92 -14.57
CA PRO A 5 -23.51 -3.74 -14.09
C PRO A 5 -22.69 -2.98 -13.04
N PRO A 6 -22.89 -1.66 -12.90
CA PRO A 6 -22.21 -0.85 -11.89
C PRO A 6 -22.60 -1.30 -10.48
N VAL A 7 -21.59 -1.50 -9.64
CA VAL A 7 -21.78 -1.80 -8.21
C VAL A 7 -22.40 -0.57 -7.52
N SER A 8 -23.51 -0.77 -6.83
CA SER A 8 -24.13 0.27 -6.01
C SER A 8 -23.20 0.69 -4.87
N PRO A 9 -23.20 1.97 -4.47
CA PRO A 9 -22.38 2.42 -3.34
C PRO A 9 -22.86 1.74 -2.05
N ASP A 10 -21.92 1.17 -1.32
CA ASP A 10 -22.14 0.60 0.01
C ASP A 10 -22.41 1.74 1.00
N PRO A 11 -23.59 1.81 1.65
CA PRO A 11 -23.91 2.86 2.61
C PRO A 11 -23.03 2.83 3.86
N ALA A 12 -22.32 1.73 4.14
CA ALA A 12 -21.41 1.59 5.27
C ALA A 12 -20.00 2.16 4.99
N ASN A 13 -19.65 2.43 3.73
CA ASN A 13 -18.35 3.01 3.36
C ASN A 13 -18.48 4.11 2.28
N PRO A 14 -18.78 5.36 2.69
CA PRO A 14 -18.97 6.47 1.74
C PRO A 14 -17.70 6.92 1.00
N ALA A 15 -16.52 6.38 1.34
CA ALA A 15 -15.25 6.69 0.66
C ALA A 15 -15.02 5.88 -0.62
N ARG A 16 -15.87 4.90 -0.94
CA ARG A 16 -15.82 4.12 -2.18
C ARG A 16 -16.35 4.95 -3.35
N THR A 17 -15.47 5.71 -3.99
CA THR A 17 -15.77 6.41 -5.25
C THR A 17 -15.60 5.47 -6.46
N ARG A 18 -16.15 5.87 -7.63
CA ARG A 18 -16.13 5.08 -8.89
C ARG A 18 -14.72 4.72 -9.40
N ASP A 19 -13.67 5.34 -8.86
CA ASP A 19 -12.26 5.12 -9.23
C ASP A 19 -11.53 4.16 -8.27
N HIS A 20 -12.26 3.45 -7.40
CA HIS A 20 -11.66 2.50 -6.47
C HIS A 20 -11.31 1.22 -7.22
N PRO A 21 -10.04 0.77 -7.23
CA PRO A 21 -9.69 -0.53 -7.80
C PRO A 21 -10.46 -1.62 -7.05
N ALA A 22 -11.10 -2.50 -7.80
CA ALA A 22 -11.81 -3.63 -7.21
C ALA A 22 -10.81 -4.54 -6.48
N TYR A 23 -11.22 -5.09 -5.32
CA TYR A 23 -10.48 -6.17 -4.69
C TYR A 23 -10.30 -7.30 -5.71
N PRO A 24 -9.10 -7.88 -5.82
CA PRO A 24 -8.89 -9.07 -6.62
C PRO A 24 -9.90 -10.16 -6.22
N ASP A 25 -10.49 -10.85 -7.21
CA ASP A 25 -11.47 -11.91 -6.96
C ASP A 25 -10.87 -12.97 -6.02
N GLY A 26 -11.54 -13.27 -4.90
CA GLY A 26 -11.14 -14.29 -3.92
C GLY A 26 -10.52 -13.78 -2.62
N MET A 27 -10.31 -12.49 -2.42
CA MET A 27 -9.89 -11.96 -1.12
C MET A 27 -11.08 -11.90 -0.14
N ASN A 28 -10.92 -12.54 1.01
CA ASN A 28 -11.86 -12.42 2.13
C ASN A 28 -11.77 -11.02 2.74
N GLU A 29 -12.93 -10.42 3.06
CA GLU A 29 -12.96 -9.22 3.89
C GLU A 29 -12.29 -9.53 5.23
N PRO A 30 -11.32 -8.71 5.67
CA PRO A 30 -10.62 -8.95 6.91
C PRO A 30 -11.57 -8.76 8.10
N ASN A 31 -11.77 -9.82 8.87
CA ASN A 31 -12.49 -9.79 10.14
C ASN A 31 -11.59 -9.17 11.23
N SER A 32 -11.35 -7.85 11.15
CA SER A 32 -10.50 -7.16 12.12
C SER A 32 -11.33 -6.41 13.15
N THR A 33 -11.55 -7.04 14.30
CA THR A 33 -12.05 -6.40 15.52
C THR A 33 -10.94 -5.68 16.32
N ALA A 34 -9.73 -5.63 15.78
CA ALA A 34 -8.55 -5.09 16.45
C ALA A 34 -8.46 -3.56 16.32
N ALA A 35 -7.94 -2.90 17.37
CA ALA A 35 -7.74 -1.46 17.38
C ALA A 35 -6.82 -1.02 16.24
N PRO A 36 -7.20 0.03 15.48
CA PRO A 36 -6.41 0.55 14.36
C PRO A 36 -5.06 1.12 14.84
N THR A 37 -4.09 1.21 13.92
CA THR A 37 -2.84 1.92 14.18
C THR A 37 -3.06 3.45 14.16
N ALA A 38 -2.17 4.20 14.81
CA ALA A 38 -2.22 5.67 14.75
C ALA A 38 -2.13 6.22 13.30
N THR A 39 -1.43 5.51 12.42
CA THR A 39 -1.33 5.84 10.99
C THR A 39 -2.67 5.62 10.30
N ALA A 40 -3.37 4.51 10.58
CA ALA A 40 -4.70 4.23 10.04
C ALA A 40 -5.74 5.26 10.53
N GLU A 41 -5.70 5.64 11.81
CA GLU A 41 -6.57 6.69 12.34
C GLU A 41 -6.31 8.06 11.69
N MET A 42 -5.04 8.41 11.47
CA MET A 42 -4.67 9.63 10.76
C MET A 42 -5.20 9.61 9.32
N TRP A 43 -5.08 8.48 8.63
CA TRP A 43 -5.64 8.31 7.30
C TRP A 43 -7.15 8.49 7.28
N ALA A 44 -7.87 7.82 8.19
CA ALA A 44 -9.33 7.91 8.28
C ALA A 44 -9.85 9.35 8.49
N LYS A 45 -9.07 10.20 9.18
CA LYS A 45 -9.39 11.61 9.39
C LYS A 45 -9.05 12.46 8.15
N LEU A 46 -7.84 12.31 7.62
CA LEU A 46 -7.34 13.18 6.56
C LEU A 46 -7.93 12.82 5.18
N SER A 47 -8.18 11.55 4.88
CA SER A 47 -8.74 11.13 3.59
C SER A 47 -10.12 11.74 3.29
N ARG A 48 -10.84 12.17 4.33
CA ARG A 48 -12.14 12.86 4.21
C ARG A 48 -12.01 14.31 3.70
N ILE A 49 -10.81 14.89 3.73
CA ILE A 49 -10.58 16.27 3.26
C ILE A 49 -10.37 16.22 1.75
N PRO A 50 -11.30 16.77 0.94
CA PRO A 50 -11.18 16.71 -0.53
C PRO A 50 -9.88 17.34 -1.01
N MET A 51 -9.28 16.75 -2.05
CA MET A 51 -8.08 17.20 -2.77
C MET A 51 -6.80 17.33 -1.93
N LEU A 52 -6.88 17.74 -0.66
CA LEU A 52 -5.72 18.07 0.16
C LEU A 52 -5.33 16.95 1.14
N GLY A 53 -6.30 16.22 1.66
CA GLY A 53 -6.08 15.28 2.77
C GLY A 53 -5.08 14.17 2.44
N THR A 54 -5.16 13.57 1.26
CA THR A 54 -4.20 12.55 0.82
C THR A 54 -2.79 13.09 0.63
N ARG A 55 -2.64 14.36 0.24
CA ARG A 55 -1.33 15.03 0.12
C ARG A 55 -0.72 15.32 1.48
N ILE A 56 -1.52 15.86 2.41
CA ILE A 56 -1.09 16.12 3.78
C ILE A 56 -0.67 14.83 4.48
N PHE A 57 -1.47 13.77 4.35
CA PHE A 57 -1.13 12.46 4.89
C PHE A 57 0.20 11.93 4.35
N SER A 58 0.36 11.92 3.02
CA SER A 58 1.58 11.42 2.38
C SER A 58 2.81 12.25 2.75
N ALA A 59 2.66 13.57 2.90
CA ALA A 59 3.72 14.43 3.38
C ALA A 59 4.10 14.12 4.83
N ALA A 60 3.13 13.91 5.72
CA ALA A 60 3.36 13.56 7.12
C ALA A 60 4.09 12.22 7.26
N VAL A 61 3.68 11.18 6.49
CA VAL A 61 4.37 9.89 6.46
C VAL A 61 5.80 10.06 5.94
N SER A 62 5.99 10.84 4.87
CA SER A 62 7.30 11.09 4.27
C SER A 62 8.22 11.94 5.17
N LEU A 63 7.67 12.72 6.10
CA LEU A 63 8.47 13.41 7.13
C LEU A 63 8.92 12.44 8.23
N LYS A 64 8.07 11.50 8.60
CA LYS A 64 8.40 10.47 9.59
C LYS A 64 9.38 9.43 9.05
N ALA A 65 9.32 9.11 7.76
CA ALA A 65 10.23 8.23 7.05
C ALA A 65 10.84 8.98 5.83
N PRO A 66 11.93 9.77 6.05
CA PRO A 66 12.39 10.78 5.10
C PRO A 66 12.80 10.23 3.72
N TYR A 67 13.22 8.97 3.64
CA TYR A 67 13.63 8.38 2.39
C TYR A 67 12.47 8.27 1.38
N PHE A 68 11.24 8.07 1.83
CA PHE A 68 10.07 8.07 0.96
C PHE A 68 9.85 9.40 0.23
N ARG A 69 10.32 10.52 0.79
CA ARG A 69 10.25 11.83 0.10
C ARG A 69 10.93 11.86 -1.26
N THR A 70 11.91 10.99 -1.48
CA THR A 70 12.65 10.95 -2.76
C THR A 70 11.74 10.57 -3.92
N SER A 71 10.72 9.75 -3.72
CA SER A 71 9.75 9.39 -4.75
C SER A 71 8.50 10.29 -4.79
N LEU A 72 8.33 11.21 -3.83
CA LEU A 72 7.15 12.06 -3.68
C LEU A 72 5.83 11.26 -3.74
N PRO A 73 5.68 10.22 -2.94
CA PRO A 73 4.53 9.32 -3.04
C PRO A 73 3.26 10.04 -2.63
N ARG A 74 2.17 9.71 -3.30
CA ARG A 74 0.82 10.15 -2.93
C ARG A 74 -0.07 8.94 -2.71
N LEU A 75 -0.44 8.68 -1.47
CA LEU A 75 -1.39 7.63 -1.11
C LEU A 75 -2.78 7.96 -1.68
N ARG A 76 -3.42 6.95 -2.25
CA ARG A 76 -4.75 7.04 -2.86
C ARG A 76 -5.77 6.19 -2.12
N VAL A 77 -5.37 4.96 -1.76
CA VAL A 77 -6.18 3.98 -1.05
C VAL A 77 -5.34 3.39 0.08
N MET A 78 -5.96 3.16 1.22
CA MET A 78 -5.36 2.48 2.37
C MET A 78 -6.47 1.75 3.12
N GLU A 79 -6.56 0.46 2.87
CA GLU A 79 -7.57 -0.44 3.44
C GLU A 79 -6.90 -1.75 3.87
N PRO A 80 -7.48 -2.53 4.78
CA PRO A 80 -6.96 -3.84 5.11
C PRO A 80 -6.81 -4.71 3.84
N GLY A 81 -5.61 -5.25 3.60
CA GLY A 81 -5.30 -6.07 2.44
C GLY A 81 -5.07 -5.31 1.13
N LEU A 82 -5.29 -3.98 1.08
CA LEU A 82 -5.13 -3.19 -0.14
C LEU A 82 -4.56 -1.80 0.16
N ALA A 83 -3.53 -1.40 -0.59
CA ALA A 83 -3.11 0.00 -0.63
C ALA A 83 -2.71 0.40 -2.04
N VAL A 84 -2.96 1.68 -2.40
CA VAL A 84 -2.61 2.24 -3.70
C VAL A 84 -1.93 3.58 -3.50
N ALA A 85 -0.79 3.78 -4.14
CA ALA A 85 -0.07 5.04 -4.15
C ALA A 85 0.48 5.38 -5.54
N SER A 86 0.62 6.67 -5.83
CA SER A 86 1.24 7.13 -7.07
C SER A 86 2.46 7.99 -6.79
N ALA A 87 3.44 7.96 -7.68
CA ALA A 87 4.60 8.85 -7.66
C ALA A 87 4.76 9.54 -9.01
N PRO A 88 4.98 10.88 -9.05
CA PRO A 88 5.24 11.57 -10.29
C PRO A 88 6.64 11.26 -10.80
N LYS A 89 6.81 11.27 -12.12
CA LYS A 89 8.16 11.34 -12.68
C LYS A 89 8.67 12.76 -12.58
N TRP A 90 9.61 12.99 -11.70
CA TRP A 90 10.31 14.25 -11.58
C TRP A 90 11.83 13.99 -11.67
N TRP A 91 12.59 15.04 -11.83
CA TRP A 91 14.04 14.97 -11.99
C TRP A 91 14.75 14.01 -11.00
N GLY A 92 14.40 14.06 -9.70
CA GLY A 92 15.09 13.30 -8.67
C GLY A 92 14.82 11.79 -8.67
N VAL A 93 13.87 11.29 -9.46
CA VAL A 93 13.60 9.86 -9.64
C VAL A 93 14.02 9.33 -11.01
N GLN A 94 14.72 10.14 -11.81
CA GLN A 94 15.17 9.72 -13.13
C GLN A 94 16.53 9.03 -13.07
N ASN A 95 16.71 8.03 -13.91
CA ASN A 95 18.03 7.46 -14.20
C ASN A 95 18.73 8.21 -15.34
N HIS A 96 19.93 7.80 -15.68
CA HIS A 96 20.78 8.42 -16.71
C HIS A 96 20.19 8.41 -18.13
N ILE A 97 19.18 7.56 -18.41
CA ILE A 97 18.47 7.50 -19.70
C ILE A 97 17.13 8.25 -19.66
N GLY A 98 16.85 8.99 -18.59
CA GLY A 98 15.65 9.81 -18.45
C GLY A 98 14.37 9.02 -18.18
N THR A 99 14.45 7.78 -17.72
CA THR A 99 13.29 6.97 -17.33
C THR A 99 13.14 6.92 -15.81
N PHE A 100 12.03 6.40 -15.30
CA PHE A 100 11.84 6.22 -13.86
C PHE A 100 12.89 5.22 -13.34
N HIS A 101 13.65 5.62 -12.32
CA HIS A 101 14.74 4.80 -11.78
C HIS A 101 14.18 3.56 -11.08
N ALA A 102 14.74 2.38 -11.37
CA ALA A 102 14.29 1.11 -10.81
C ALA A 102 14.23 1.12 -9.26
N ILE A 103 15.26 1.68 -8.59
CA ILE A 103 15.29 1.76 -7.12
C ILE A 103 14.27 2.78 -6.58
N ALA A 104 13.97 3.84 -7.32
CA ALA A 104 12.90 4.76 -6.93
C ALA A 104 11.51 4.09 -7.05
N ALA A 105 11.34 3.16 -8.00
CA ALA A 105 10.15 2.34 -8.09
C ALA A 105 10.06 1.32 -6.93
N CYS A 106 11.18 0.71 -6.50
CA CYS A 106 11.23 -0.12 -5.30
C CYS A 106 10.88 0.68 -4.03
N ASN A 107 11.33 1.94 -3.94
CA ASN A 107 10.95 2.84 -2.83
C ASN A 107 9.43 3.08 -2.79
N LEU A 108 8.78 3.27 -3.95
CA LEU A 108 7.33 3.39 -4.03
C LEU A 108 6.63 2.07 -3.65
N ALA A 109 7.19 0.93 -4.06
CA ALA A 109 6.69 -0.40 -3.68
C ALA A 109 6.75 -0.61 -2.17
N GLU A 110 7.85 -0.24 -1.51
CA GLU A 110 7.99 -0.33 -0.06
C GLU A 110 7.04 0.64 0.65
N PHE A 111 6.85 1.85 0.14
CA PHE A 111 5.88 2.81 0.69
C PHE A 111 4.46 2.23 0.68
N VAL A 112 3.99 1.69 -0.45
CA VAL A 112 2.62 1.19 -0.55
C VAL A 112 2.43 -0.08 0.28
N MET A 113 3.44 -0.96 0.38
CA MET A 113 3.45 -2.11 1.28
C MET A 113 3.32 -1.67 2.74
N GLY A 114 4.09 -0.66 3.16
CA GLY A 114 4.02 -0.12 4.51
C GLY A 114 2.63 0.43 4.84
N MET A 115 1.97 1.09 3.90
CA MET A 115 0.62 1.60 4.10
C MET A 115 -0.41 0.46 4.20
N LEU A 116 -0.26 -0.61 3.41
CA LEU A 116 -1.08 -1.81 3.56
C LEU A 116 -0.89 -2.43 4.95
N CYS A 117 0.34 -2.59 5.41
CA CYS A 117 0.63 -3.15 6.74
C CYS A 117 0.06 -2.27 7.86
N GLU A 118 0.14 -0.94 7.76
CA GLU A 118 -0.45 -0.01 8.72
C GLU A 118 -1.98 -0.08 8.77
N ALA A 119 -2.64 -0.40 7.64
CA ALA A 119 -4.08 -0.61 7.58
C ALA A 119 -4.51 -1.97 8.10
N SER A 120 -3.65 -2.99 7.96
CA SER A 120 -4.01 -4.40 8.14
C SER A 120 -3.55 -4.97 9.46
N VAL A 121 -2.32 -4.65 9.90
CA VAL A 121 -1.71 -5.24 11.08
C VAL A 121 -2.24 -4.56 12.35
N PRO A 122 -2.86 -5.31 13.28
CA PRO A 122 -3.41 -4.75 14.50
C PRO A 122 -2.36 -4.01 15.35
N SER A 123 -2.79 -2.99 16.10
CA SER A 123 -1.90 -2.22 16.99
C SER A 123 -1.23 -3.07 18.09
N SER A 124 -1.77 -4.25 18.38
CA SER A 124 -1.16 -5.27 19.28
C SER A 124 0.03 -6.00 18.67
N HIS A 125 0.25 -5.84 17.37
CA HIS A 125 1.35 -6.46 16.63
C HIS A 125 2.32 -5.40 16.12
N ARG A 126 3.45 -5.87 15.59
CA ARG A 126 4.43 -5.09 14.85
C ARG A 126 4.81 -5.83 13.59
N TRP A 127 5.22 -5.09 12.58
CA TRP A 127 5.70 -5.63 11.33
C TRP A 127 7.04 -4.99 10.95
N VAL A 128 7.88 -5.75 10.24
CA VAL A 128 9.11 -5.24 9.64
C VAL A 128 9.32 -5.91 8.27
N PRO A 129 9.79 -5.20 7.24
CA PRO A 129 10.17 -5.83 5.99
C PRO A 129 11.36 -6.76 6.22
N LYS A 130 11.30 -7.95 5.62
CA LYS A 130 12.32 -9.00 5.74
C LYS A 130 13.08 -9.21 4.44
N GLY A 131 12.43 -8.98 3.32
CA GLY A 131 13.04 -9.12 2.00
C GLY A 131 12.10 -8.63 0.90
N MET A 132 12.69 -8.36 -0.27
CA MET A 132 11.98 -7.96 -1.49
C MET A 132 12.55 -8.77 -2.65
N THR A 133 11.64 -9.34 -3.46
CA THR A 133 11.94 -9.86 -4.79
C THR A 133 11.20 -8.99 -5.80
N THR A 134 11.88 -8.56 -6.86
CA THR A 134 11.27 -7.67 -7.86
C THR A 134 11.73 -8.01 -9.26
N ASN A 135 10.85 -7.82 -10.25
CA ASN A 135 11.13 -7.98 -11.67
C ASN A 135 10.87 -6.66 -12.38
N TYR A 136 11.84 -6.19 -13.14
CA TYR A 136 11.72 -5.02 -14.00
C TYR A 136 11.29 -5.48 -15.38
N LEU A 137 10.02 -5.23 -15.73
CA LEU A 137 9.38 -5.80 -16.92
C LEU A 137 9.48 -4.87 -18.11
N LYS A 138 9.32 -3.56 -17.88
CA LYS A 138 9.34 -2.53 -18.93
C LYS A 138 9.88 -1.22 -18.40
N ILE A 139 10.32 -0.37 -19.32
CA ILE A 139 10.77 1.00 -19.03
C ILE A 139 9.55 1.91 -18.89
N SER A 140 9.46 2.68 -17.80
CA SER A 140 8.46 3.74 -17.68
C SER A 140 9.04 5.11 -18.03
N LYS A 141 8.37 5.81 -18.93
CA LYS A 141 8.68 7.22 -19.28
C LYS A 141 7.85 8.23 -18.50
N GLY A 142 6.85 7.78 -17.76
CA GLY A 142 5.91 8.57 -16.96
C GLY A 142 6.06 8.37 -15.46
N GLY A 143 5.10 8.88 -14.67
CA GLY A 143 4.92 8.54 -13.27
C GLY A 143 4.41 7.11 -13.11
N LEU A 144 4.43 6.59 -11.88
CA LEU A 144 4.00 5.24 -11.56
C LEU A 144 2.83 5.25 -10.58
N THR A 145 1.97 4.26 -10.70
CA THR A 145 0.99 3.88 -9.68
C THR A 145 1.33 2.48 -9.19
N ALA A 146 1.51 2.34 -7.88
CA ALA A 146 1.76 1.06 -7.21
C ALA A 146 0.50 0.61 -6.49
N THR A 147 0.12 -0.65 -6.67
CA THR A 147 -0.96 -1.34 -5.96
C THR A 147 -0.36 -2.48 -5.17
N ALA A 148 -0.55 -2.45 -3.84
CA ALA A 148 -0.17 -3.52 -2.95
C ALA A 148 -1.40 -4.32 -2.52
N THR A 149 -1.28 -5.66 -2.54
CA THR A 149 -2.32 -6.59 -2.08
C THR A 149 -1.71 -7.68 -1.22
N ALA A 150 -2.46 -8.18 -0.22
CA ALA A 150 -2.03 -9.29 0.61
C ALA A 150 -3.21 -10.10 1.13
N ASP A 151 -3.02 -11.42 1.23
CA ASP A 151 -3.91 -12.33 1.92
C ASP A 151 -3.60 -12.27 3.42
N LEU A 152 -4.48 -11.66 4.19
CA LEU A 152 -4.23 -11.42 5.61
C LEU A 152 -4.40 -12.69 6.44
N PRO A 153 -3.46 -13.02 7.34
CA PRO A 153 -3.62 -14.12 8.28
C PRO A 153 -4.62 -13.76 9.37
N ASP A 154 -5.10 -14.76 10.10
CA ASP A 154 -5.72 -14.49 11.39
C ASP A 154 -4.61 -14.05 12.37
N PHE A 155 -4.68 -12.80 12.79
CA PHE A 155 -3.69 -12.24 13.71
C PHE A 155 -3.83 -12.78 15.14
N THR A 156 -4.94 -13.41 15.50
CA THR A 156 -5.13 -14.03 16.82
C THR A 156 -4.22 -15.23 17.00
N ASP A 157 -3.80 -15.89 15.92
CA ASP A 157 -2.86 -17.00 15.93
C ASP A 157 -1.40 -16.57 16.17
N ILE A 158 -1.11 -15.28 16.03
CA ILE A 158 0.24 -14.72 16.19
C ILE A 158 0.36 -14.20 17.63
N THR A 159 0.82 -15.06 18.52
CA THR A 159 1.02 -14.76 19.95
C THR A 159 2.51 -14.55 20.25
N PRO A 160 2.87 -14.00 21.43
CA PRO A 160 4.27 -13.90 21.85
C PRO A 160 4.99 -15.25 21.90
N ASP A 161 4.24 -16.35 22.14
CA ASP A 161 4.78 -17.71 22.30
C ASP A 161 4.80 -18.49 20.98
N SER A 162 3.89 -18.19 20.03
CA SER A 162 3.87 -18.84 18.71
C SER A 162 5.00 -18.35 17.78
N GLY A 163 5.71 -17.28 18.17
CA GLY A 163 6.70 -16.61 17.32
C GLY A 163 6.02 -15.67 16.31
N GLY A 164 6.74 -15.38 15.22
CA GLY A 164 6.22 -14.52 14.16
C GLY A 164 5.75 -15.31 12.94
N ARG A 165 5.09 -14.59 12.02
CA ARG A 165 4.62 -15.14 10.74
C ARG A 165 5.03 -14.22 9.59
N ASN A 166 5.37 -14.79 8.44
CA ASN A 166 5.56 -14.03 7.21
C ASN A 166 4.19 -13.60 6.65
N LEU A 167 4.15 -12.37 6.13
CA LEU A 167 3.09 -11.85 5.29
C LEU A 167 3.71 -11.42 3.97
N ASP A 168 3.35 -12.07 2.88
CA ASP A 168 3.81 -11.71 1.56
C ASP A 168 2.85 -10.68 0.95
N VAL A 169 3.36 -9.50 0.67
CA VAL A 169 2.63 -8.41 0.02
C VAL A 169 3.05 -8.39 -1.45
N ARG A 170 2.08 -8.58 -2.35
CA ARG A 170 2.27 -8.49 -3.80
C ARG A 170 2.09 -7.04 -4.23
N ILE A 171 2.99 -6.55 -5.06
CA ILE A 171 2.94 -5.18 -5.55
C ILE A 171 3.05 -5.18 -7.07
N GLU A 172 2.14 -4.47 -7.72
CA GLU A 172 2.19 -4.17 -9.14
C GLU A 172 2.38 -2.67 -9.35
N LEU A 173 3.32 -2.31 -10.22
CA LEU A 173 3.58 -0.93 -10.60
C LEU A 173 3.23 -0.75 -12.08
N VAL A 174 2.29 0.15 -12.35
CA VAL A 174 1.85 0.48 -13.70
C VAL A 174 2.17 1.91 -14.04
N ASP A 175 2.42 2.19 -15.33
CA ASP A 175 2.56 3.55 -15.86
C ASP A 175 1.20 4.24 -16.12
N ALA A 176 1.23 5.45 -16.68
CA ALA A 176 0.02 6.21 -16.95
C ALA A 176 -0.87 5.57 -18.04
N GLU A 177 -0.31 4.73 -18.88
CA GLU A 177 -0.99 3.99 -19.93
C GLU A 177 -1.56 2.65 -19.41
N GLY A 178 -1.36 2.32 -18.12
CA GLY A 178 -1.79 1.07 -17.52
C GLY A 178 -0.88 -0.13 -17.82
N THR A 179 0.31 0.13 -18.37
CA THR A 179 1.29 -0.93 -18.64
C THR A 179 1.97 -1.36 -17.35
N LEU A 180 1.97 -2.67 -17.06
CA LEU A 180 2.75 -3.23 -15.96
C LEU A 180 4.25 -3.09 -16.27
N VAL A 181 4.94 -2.28 -15.48
CA VAL A 181 6.37 -1.97 -15.67
C VAL A 181 7.27 -2.68 -14.66
N GLN A 182 6.72 -3.01 -13.50
CA GLN A 182 7.42 -3.74 -12.44
C GLN A 182 6.42 -4.50 -11.59
N ASP A 183 6.80 -5.70 -11.18
CA ASP A 183 6.15 -6.41 -10.07
C ASP A 183 7.13 -6.64 -8.93
N ALA A 184 6.60 -6.85 -7.73
CA ALA A 184 7.40 -7.18 -6.57
C ALA A 184 6.59 -7.99 -5.55
N VAL A 185 7.32 -8.77 -4.74
CA VAL A 185 6.81 -9.36 -3.50
C VAL A 185 7.70 -8.89 -2.36
N ILE A 186 7.09 -8.25 -1.35
CA ILE A 186 7.79 -7.86 -0.13
C ILE A 186 7.27 -8.73 1.01
N THR A 187 8.15 -9.54 1.58
CA THR A 187 7.85 -10.36 2.76
C THR A 187 8.00 -9.51 4.01
N CYS A 188 6.94 -9.36 4.79
CA CYS A 188 6.94 -8.73 6.10
C CYS A 188 6.94 -9.78 7.20
N TRP A 189 7.71 -9.56 8.26
CA TRP A 189 7.68 -10.36 9.47
C TRP A 189 6.75 -9.72 10.48
N ILE A 190 5.69 -10.46 10.87
CA ILE A 190 4.69 -10.02 11.83
C ILE A 190 4.92 -10.70 13.16
N THR A 191 4.92 -9.95 14.27
CA THR A 191 5.04 -10.49 15.63
C THR A 191 4.08 -9.79 16.59
N ALA A 192 3.57 -10.51 17.56
CA ALA A 192 2.82 -9.90 18.66
C ALA A 192 3.75 -9.07 19.58
N LYS A 193 3.23 -7.97 20.10
CA LYS A 193 3.92 -7.18 21.13
C LYS A 193 3.78 -7.91 22.48
N LYS A 194 4.88 -8.04 23.22
CA LYS A 194 4.79 -8.50 24.61
C LYS A 194 4.01 -7.47 25.43
N LYS A 195 3.03 -7.91 26.20
CA LYS A 195 2.39 -7.03 27.22
C LYS A 195 3.50 -6.57 28.19
N ARG A 196 3.64 -5.27 28.31
CA ARG A 196 4.45 -4.68 29.38
C ARG A 196 3.72 -4.79 30.70
#